data_faa81806b18f58731f85f78011cd04c9
#
_entry.id   faa81806b18f58731f85f78011cd04c9
#
_cell.length_a   1.000
_cell.length_b   1.000
_cell.length_c   1.000
_cell.angle_alpha   90.00
_cell.angle_beta   90.00
_cell.angle_gamma   90.00
#
_symmetry.space_group_name_H-M   'P 1'
#
loop_
_entity.id
_entity.type
_entity.pdbx_description
1 polymer ?
#
loop_
_entity_poly.entity_id
_entity_poly.type
_entity_poly.pdbx_seq_one_letter_code
_entity_poly.pdbx_strand_id
1 'polypeptide(L)'
;MARRPIALAAGILLLAEAAGLLFVHAVLASVVTNQNMSFGGFDPGLTADATWAMGGVFAAALACCAALLVLMAVRDRVPGRPTRIALVACAIAHGVLGALAVGLVGWTAFGFLMVVLGLIVGSLLLYAPDPAAPAPG
;
A
#
# COMPACT_ATOMS: atom_id res chain seq x y z
N MET A 1 16.50 16.26 -9.68
CA MET A 1 17.19 14.96 -9.48
C MET A 1 16.62 14.10 -8.32
N ALA A 2 15.83 14.65 -7.39
CA ALA A 2 15.30 13.90 -6.22
C ALA A 2 14.07 13.01 -6.50
N ARG A 3 13.32 13.23 -7.58
CA ARG A 3 12.04 12.56 -7.82
C ARG A 3 12.14 11.05 -8.01
N ARG A 4 13.16 10.57 -8.75
CA ARG A 4 13.36 9.12 -8.99
C ARG A 4 13.65 8.33 -7.71
N PRO A 5 14.65 8.72 -6.88
CA PRO A 5 14.94 7.97 -5.67
C PRO A 5 13.77 7.95 -4.68
N ILE A 6 12.99 9.01 -4.58
CA ILE A 6 11.81 9.07 -3.70
C ILE A 6 10.74 8.08 -4.16
N ALA A 7 10.43 8.05 -5.47
CA ALA A 7 9.46 7.10 -6.01
C ALA A 7 9.94 5.64 -5.93
N LEU A 8 11.24 5.38 -6.13
CA LEU A 8 11.80 4.04 -5.93
C LEU A 8 11.75 3.61 -4.47
N ALA A 9 12.10 4.49 -3.53
CA ALA A 9 12.00 4.21 -2.09
C ALA A 9 10.56 3.88 -1.68
N ALA A 10 9.59 4.67 -2.15
CA ALA A 10 8.16 4.41 -1.92
C ALA A 10 7.75 3.04 -2.48
N GLY A 11 8.15 2.71 -3.70
CA GLY A 11 7.84 1.43 -4.33
C GLY A 11 8.44 0.24 -3.58
N ILE A 12 9.71 0.34 -3.14
CA ILE A 12 10.37 -0.71 -2.36
C ILE A 12 9.67 -0.92 -1.01
N LEU A 13 9.33 0.16 -0.30
CA LEU A 13 8.63 0.06 0.98
C LEU A 13 7.24 -0.55 0.82
N LEU A 14 6.48 -0.18 -0.22
CA LEU A 14 5.18 -0.80 -0.49
C LEU A 14 5.30 -2.30 -0.83
N LEU A 15 6.35 -2.73 -1.51
CA LEU A 15 6.60 -4.16 -1.75
C LEU A 15 6.93 -4.90 -0.44
N ALA A 16 7.75 -4.31 0.42
CA ALA A 16 8.05 -4.87 1.72
C ALA A 16 6.78 -4.96 2.59
N GLU A 17 5.91 -3.95 2.53
CA GLU A 17 4.62 -3.93 3.23
C GLU A 17 3.67 -5.00 2.68
N ALA A 18 3.58 -5.16 1.36
CA ALA A 18 2.79 -6.22 0.73
C ALA A 18 3.23 -7.62 1.17
N ALA A 19 4.55 -7.86 1.22
CA ALA A 19 5.10 -9.12 1.71
C ALA A 19 4.81 -9.35 3.19
N GLY A 20 4.99 -8.32 4.04
CA GLY A 20 4.66 -8.35 5.46
C GLY A 20 3.18 -8.63 5.70
N LEU A 21 2.29 -8.01 4.92
CA LEU A 21 0.86 -8.21 4.99
C LEU A 21 0.46 -9.65 4.64
N LEU A 22 1.03 -10.21 3.57
CA LEU A 22 0.84 -11.62 3.22
C LEU A 22 1.29 -12.54 4.34
N PHE A 23 2.47 -12.28 4.91
CA PHE A 23 3.01 -13.07 6.01
C PHE A 23 2.08 -13.04 7.23
N VAL A 24 1.61 -11.87 7.63
CA VAL A 24 0.67 -11.71 8.76
C VAL A 24 -0.63 -12.49 8.51
N HIS A 25 -1.22 -12.37 7.31
CA HIS A 25 -2.45 -13.10 6.98
C HIS A 25 -2.23 -14.62 6.91
N ALA A 26 -1.06 -15.08 6.46
CA ALA A 26 -0.68 -16.49 6.49
C ALA A 26 -0.64 -17.03 7.93
N VAL A 27 0.00 -16.28 8.84
CA VAL A 27 0.05 -16.64 10.26
C VAL A 27 -1.35 -16.66 10.87
N LEU A 28 -2.17 -15.61 10.61
CA LEU A 28 -3.54 -15.53 11.12
C LEU A 28 -4.40 -16.68 10.63
N ALA A 29 -4.36 -17.01 9.34
CA ALA A 29 -5.08 -18.15 8.78
C ALA A 29 -4.65 -19.48 9.41
N SER A 30 -3.34 -19.67 9.63
CA SER A 30 -2.81 -20.85 10.32
C SER A 30 -3.30 -20.94 11.76
N VAL A 31 -3.35 -19.83 12.49
CA VAL A 31 -3.86 -19.78 13.87
C VAL A 31 -5.34 -20.15 13.91
N VAL A 32 -6.15 -19.57 13.02
CA VAL A 32 -7.59 -19.85 12.90
C VAL A 32 -7.81 -21.35 12.70
N THR A 33 -7.10 -21.97 11.76
CA THR A 33 -7.22 -23.40 11.45
C THR A 33 -6.76 -24.29 12.61
N ASN A 34 -5.59 -24.01 13.18
CA ASN A 34 -5.01 -24.85 14.23
C ASN A 34 -5.77 -24.77 15.56
N GLN A 35 -6.41 -23.65 15.84
CA GLN A 35 -7.17 -23.45 17.08
C GLN A 35 -8.67 -23.68 16.89
N ASN A 36 -9.13 -24.11 15.71
CA ASN A 36 -10.56 -24.29 15.39
C ASN A 36 -11.40 -23.04 15.77
N MET A 37 -10.85 -21.85 15.50
CA MET A 37 -11.53 -20.59 15.87
C MET A 37 -12.68 -20.31 14.91
N SER A 38 -13.90 -20.27 15.47
CA SER A 38 -15.11 -19.85 14.76
C SER A 38 -15.40 -18.38 15.03
N PHE A 39 -15.38 -17.55 14.00
CA PHE A 39 -15.79 -16.15 14.09
C PHE A 39 -17.25 -16.00 13.63
N GLY A 40 -18.13 -15.52 14.53
CA GLY A 40 -19.53 -15.29 14.20
C GLY A 40 -20.31 -16.54 13.79
N GLY A 41 -19.86 -17.74 14.23
CA GLY A 41 -20.49 -19.02 13.89
C GLY A 41 -20.10 -19.60 12.52
N PHE A 42 -19.17 -18.97 11.81
CA PHE A 42 -18.62 -19.50 10.56
C PHE A 42 -17.66 -20.66 10.79
N ASP A 43 -17.60 -21.58 9.83
CA ASP A 43 -16.61 -22.67 9.83
C ASP A 43 -15.17 -22.13 9.87
N PRO A 44 -14.25 -22.71 10.69
CA PRO A 44 -12.87 -22.27 10.77
C PRO A 44 -12.13 -22.30 9.42
N GLY A 45 -12.41 -23.29 8.56
CA GLY A 45 -11.83 -23.40 7.22
C GLY A 45 -12.22 -22.20 6.35
N LEU A 46 -13.53 -21.88 6.33
CA LEU A 46 -14.04 -20.72 5.58
C LEU A 46 -13.43 -19.41 6.08
N THR A 47 -13.26 -19.27 7.41
CA THR A 47 -12.64 -18.10 8.01
C THR A 47 -11.16 -17.97 7.62
N ALA A 48 -10.43 -19.09 7.60
CA ALA A 48 -9.04 -19.12 7.15
C ALA A 48 -8.91 -18.75 5.67
N ASP A 49 -9.77 -19.31 4.80
CA ASP A 49 -9.78 -19.00 3.36
C ASP A 49 -10.09 -17.52 3.10
N ALA A 50 -11.06 -16.95 3.81
CA ALA A 50 -11.38 -15.54 3.73
C ALA A 50 -10.20 -14.66 4.19
N THR A 51 -9.48 -15.07 5.22
CA THR A 51 -8.26 -14.38 5.71
C THR A 51 -7.17 -14.40 4.64
N TRP A 52 -6.92 -15.55 4.01
CA TRP A 52 -5.98 -15.66 2.89
C TRP A 52 -6.37 -14.80 1.70
N ALA A 53 -7.64 -14.86 1.29
CA ALA A 53 -8.15 -14.07 0.17
C ALA A 53 -7.98 -12.58 0.42
N MET A 54 -8.32 -12.10 1.62
CA MET A 54 -8.18 -10.70 2.01
C MET A 54 -6.72 -10.26 1.99
N GLY A 55 -5.81 -11.04 2.58
CA GLY A 55 -4.37 -10.78 2.54
C GLY A 55 -3.84 -10.70 1.11
N GLY A 56 -4.25 -11.63 0.24
CA GLY A 56 -3.89 -11.65 -1.17
C GLY A 56 -4.35 -10.41 -1.94
N VAL A 57 -5.60 -9.99 -1.76
CA VAL A 57 -6.18 -8.81 -2.41
C VAL A 57 -5.44 -7.53 -1.98
N PHE A 58 -5.21 -7.34 -0.69
CA PHE A 58 -4.51 -6.15 -0.19
C PHE A 58 -3.04 -6.14 -0.63
N ALA A 59 -2.34 -7.27 -0.55
CA ALA A 59 -0.96 -7.36 -1.01
C ALA A 59 -0.85 -7.11 -2.51
N ALA A 60 -1.76 -7.62 -3.33
CA ALA A 60 -1.80 -7.35 -4.77
C ALA A 60 -2.06 -5.87 -5.06
N ALA A 61 -2.94 -5.21 -4.33
CA ALA A 61 -3.19 -3.78 -4.47
C ALA A 61 -1.94 -2.94 -4.13
N LEU A 62 -1.24 -3.26 -3.03
CA LEU A 62 0.01 -2.60 -2.66
C LEU A 62 1.12 -2.86 -3.69
N ALA A 63 1.27 -4.09 -4.15
CA ALA A 63 2.24 -4.45 -5.19
C ALA A 63 1.95 -3.73 -6.52
N CYS A 64 0.68 -3.56 -6.88
CA CYS A 64 0.28 -2.77 -8.05
C CYS A 64 0.70 -1.30 -7.88
N CYS A 65 0.42 -0.67 -6.74
CA CYS A 65 0.85 0.71 -6.45
C CYS A 65 2.37 0.84 -6.45
N ALA A 66 3.09 -0.14 -5.91
CA ALA A 66 4.54 -0.20 -5.93
C ALA A 66 5.08 -0.27 -7.38
N ALA A 67 4.50 -1.14 -8.22
CA ALA A 67 4.88 -1.23 -9.63
C ALA A 67 4.64 0.08 -10.38
N LEU A 68 3.53 0.77 -10.11
CA LEU A 68 3.25 2.09 -10.70
C LEU A 68 4.30 3.13 -10.31
N LEU A 69 4.73 3.17 -9.03
CA LEU A 69 5.78 4.06 -8.56
C LEU A 69 7.14 3.75 -9.20
N VAL A 70 7.50 2.46 -9.27
CA VAL A 70 8.73 2.03 -9.93
C VAL A 70 8.71 2.39 -11.42
N LEU A 71 7.59 2.14 -12.12
CA LEU A 71 7.44 2.53 -13.53
C LEU A 71 7.54 4.04 -13.75
N MET A 72 6.94 4.84 -12.85
CA MET A 72 7.10 6.29 -12.86
C MET A 72 8.58 6.69 -12.74
N ALA A 73 9.30 6.09 -11.78
CA ALA A 73 10.70 6.40 -11.53
C ALA A 73 11.60 5.99 -12.71
N VAL A 74 11.39 4.80 -13.27
CA VAL A 74 12.19 4.27 -14.39
C VAL A 74 11.94 5.04 -15.67
N ARG A 75 10.67 5.29 -16.01
CA ARG A 75 10.29 5.99 -17.24
C ARG A 75 10.44 7.50 -17.15
N ASP A 76 10.62 8.03 -15.94
CA ASP A 76 10.71 9.46 -15.62
C ASP A 76 9.60 10.31 -16.27
N ARG A 77 8.38 9.78 -16.26
CA ARG A 77 7.21 10.42 -16.87
C ARG A 77 6.17 10.80 -15.83
N VAL A 78 5.45 11.88 -16.13
CA VAL A 78 4.27 12.30 -15.36
C VAL A 78 3.24 11.17 -15.37
N PRO A 79 2.68 10.77 -14.20
CA PRO A 79 1.69 9.70 -14.13
C PRO A 79 0.39 10.10 -14.83
N GLY A 80 -0.16 9.18 -15.61
CA GLY A 80 -1.50 9.35 -16.17
C GLY A 80 -2.57 9.41 -15.08
N ARG A 81 -3.76 9.88 -15.46
CA ARG A 81 -4.90 10.04 -14.56
C ARG A 81 -5.21 8.79 -13.71
N PRO A 82 -5.28 7.56 -14.29
CA PRO A 82 -5.57 6.35 -13.50
C PRO A 82 -4.49 6.05 -12.48
N THR A 83 -3.21 6.17 -12.84
CA THR A 83 -2.09 5.99 -11.92
C THR A 83 -2.15 6.96 -10.75
N ARG A 84 -2.46 8.23 -11.03
CA ARG A 84 -2.61 9.26 -9.99
C ARG A 84 -3.76 8.93 -9.04
N ILE A 85 -4.92 8.49 -9.56
CA ILE A 85 -6.07 8.09 -8.74
C ILE A 85 -5.69 6.91 -7.84
N ALA A 86 -5.05 5.87 -8.38
CA ALA A 86 -4.63 4.69 -7.61
C ALA A 86 -3.67 5.06 -6.47
N LEU A 87 -2.66 5.90 -6.74
CA LEU A 87 -1.70 6.33 -5.74
C LEU A 87 -2.31 7.26 -4.69
N VAL A 88 -3.27 8.13 -5.07
CA VAL A 88 -4.02 8.95 -4.10
C VAL A 88 -4.90 8.07 -3.21
N ALA A 89 -5.59 7.08 -3.77
CA ALA A 89 -6.38 6.12 -2.99
C ALA A 89 -5.48 5.33 -2.02
N CYS A 90 -4.30 4.90 -2.47
CA CYS A 90 -3.30 4.24 -1.62
C CYS A 90 -2.84 5.17 -0.48
N ALA A 91 -2.56 6.44 -0.76
CA ALA A 91 -2.18 7.42 0.25
C ALA A 91 -3.30 7.65 1.29
N ILE A 92 -4.55 7.76 0.85
CA ILE A 92 -5.70 7.89 1.76
C ILE A 92 -5.82 6.66 2.66
N ALA A 93 -5.68 5.45 2.08
CA ALA A 93 -5.69 4.21 2.86
C ALA A 93 -4.60 4.19 3.93
N HIS A 94 -3.36 4.61 3.61
CA HIS A 94 -2.26 4.71 4.58
C HIS A 94 -2.57 5.72 5.69
N GLY A 95 -3.19 6.85 5.38
CA GLY A 95 -3.61 7.83 6.37
C GLY A 95 -4.64 7.26 7.34
N VAL A 96 -5.67 6.58 6.82
CA VAL A 96 -6.70 5.93 7.64
C VAL A 96 -6.13 4.81 8.49
N LEU A 97 -5.35 3.90 7.88
CA LEU A 97 -4.71 2.79 8.58
C LEU A 97 -3.70 3.30 9.63
N GLY A 98 -2.98 4.38 9.33
CA GLY A 98 -2.09 5.02 10.28
C GLY A 98 -2.83 5.52 11.52
N ALA A 99 -3.95 6.21 11.34
CA ALA A 99 -4.77 6.67 12.45
C ALA A 99 -5.27 5.50 13.32
N LEU A 100 -5.71 4.39 12.71
CA LEU A 100 -6.13 3.19 13.42
C LEU A 100 -4.95 2.48 14.11
N ALA A 101 -3.78 2.49 13.49
CA ALA A 101 -2.59 1.82 14.01
C ALA A 101 -2.13 2.37 15.35
N VAL A 102 -2.35 3.66 15.63
CA VAL A 102 -2.01 4.26 16.94
C VAL A 102 -2.71 3.52 18.08
N GLY A 103 -3.99 3.22 17.92
CA GLY A 103 -4.78 2.56 18.97
C GLY A 103 -4.63 1.05 19.02
N LEU A 104 -4.34 0.39 17.89
CA LEU A 104 -4.35 -1.06 17.77
C LEU A 104 -2.95 -1.69 17.86
N VAL A 105 -1.94 -1.03 17.32
CA VAL A 105 -0.57 -1.59 17.17
C VAL A 105 0.46 -0.73 17.90
N GLY A 106 0.28 0.59 17.87
CA GLY A 106 1.16 1.54 18.54
C GLY A 106 1.86 2.52 17.61
N TRP A 107 2.63 3.42 18.22
CA TRP A 107 3.29 4.55 17.54
C TRP A 107 4.31 4.16 16.46
N THR A 108 4.95 3.00 16.59
CA THR A 108 5.93 2.51 15.60
C THR A 108 5.25 2.19 14.27
N ALA A 109 4.11 1.49 14.30
CA ALA A 109 3.33 1.18 13.11
C ALA A 109 2.78 2.46 12.46
N PHE A 110 2.27 3.40 13.26
CA PHE A 110 1.86 4.73 12.79
C PHE A 110 3.00 5.44 12.08
N GLY A 111 4.17 5.54 12.71
CA GLY A 111 5.34 6.21 12.14
C GLY A 111 5.76 5.61 10.80
N PHE A 112 5.77 4.28 10.69
CA PHE A 112 6.07 3.58 9.45
C PHE A 112 5.06 3.94 8.33
N LEU A 113 3.75 3.84 8.60
CA LEU A 113 2.70 4.17 7.63
C LEU A 113 2.76 5.66 7.21
N MET A 114 3.10 6.57 8.12
CA MET A 114 3.27 7.99 7.81
C MET A 114 4.49 8.25 6.91
N VAL A 115 5.60 7.51 7.09
CA VAL A 115 6.76 7.59 6.19
C VAL A 115 6.36 7.12 4.79
N VAL A 116 5.67 5.99 4.66
CA VAL A 116 5.19 5.48 3.36
C VAL A 116 4.23 6.49 2.72
N LEU A 117 3.26 6.99 3.47
CA LEU A 117 2.34 8.05 3.03
C LEU A 117 3.11 9.27 2.50
N GLY A 118 4.06 9.78 3.26
CA GLY A 118 4.89 10.93 2.88
C GLY A 118 5.66 10.71 1.58
N LEU A 119 6.19 9.51 1.38
CA LEU A 119 6.90 9.13 0.14
C LEU A 119 5.96 9.02 -1.07
N ILE A 120 4.75 8.47 -0.89
CA ILE A 120 3.73 8.41 -1.96
C ILE A 120 3.31 9.82 -2.36
N VAL A 121 2.93 10.65 -1.37
CA VAL A 121 2.51 12.04 -1.62
C VAL A 121 3.67 12.86 -2.20
N GLY A 122 4.88 12.74 -1.66
CA GLY A 122 6.07 13.37 -2.19
C GLY A 122 6.34 12.98 -3.65
N SER A 123 6.18 11.70 -4.00
CA SER A 123 6.29 11.24 -5.38
C SER A 123 5.24 11.89 -6.28
N LEU A 124 3.97 11.95 -5.84
CA LEU A 124 2.90 12.59 -6.60
C LEU A 124 3.13 14.09 -6.85
N LEU A 125 3.68 14.79 -5.86
CA LEU A 125 4.00 16.22 -5.98
C LEU A 125 5.19 16.47 -6.90
N LEU A 126 6.26 15.67 -6.80
CA LEU A 126 7.46 15.81 -7.61
C LEU A 126 7.26 15.42 -9.09
N TYR A 127 6.23 14.59 -9.37
CA TYR A 127 5.82 14.23 -10.72
C TYR A 127 4.53 14.96 -11.17
N ALA A 128 4.14 16.04 -10.47
CA ALA A 128 3.02 16.85 -10.90
C ALA A 128 3.33 17.55 -12.25
N PRO A 129 2.33 17.72 -13.13
CA PRO A 129 2.50 18.53 -14.35
C PRO A 129 2.89 19.96 -13.99
N ASP A 130 3.79 20.55 -14.76
CA ASP A 130 4.14 21.96 -14.61
C ASP A 130 2.95 22.84 -15.04
N PRO A 131 2.37 23.66 -14.14
CA PRO A 131 1.24 24.53 -14.48
C PRO A 131 1.59 25.59 -15.54
N ALA A 132 2.87 25.86 -15.76
CA ALA A 132 3.37 26.85 -16.72
C ALA A 132 3.66 26.25 -18.11
N ALA A 133 3.53 24.93 -18.27
CA ALA A 133 3.73 24.30 -19.59
C ALA A 133 2.58 24.65 -20.53
N PRO A 134 2.84 25.14 -21.77
CA PRO A 134 1.80 25.41 -22.77
C PRO A 134 0.99 24.13 -23.03
N ALA A 135 -0.34 24.26 -23.16
CA ALA A 135 -1.18 23.13 -23.55
C ALA A 135 -0.72 22.62 -24.92
N PRO A 136 -0.58 21.29 -25.09
CA PRO A 136 -0.30 20.73 -26.42
C PRO A 136 -1.44 21.11 -27.35
N GLY A 137 -1.09 21.90 -28.40
CA GLY A 137 -1.98 22.33 -29.46
C GLY A 137 -2.42 21.19 -30.37
#